data_3485cbeddccd1d8e35ad6a9dac6fec08
#
_entry.id   3485cbeddccd1d8e35ad6a9dac6fec08
#
_cell.length_a   1.000
_cell.length_b   1.000
_cell.length_c   1.000
_cell.angle_alpha   90.00
_cell.angle_beta   90.00
_cell.angle_gamma   90.00
#
_symmetry.space_group_name_H-M   'P 1'
#
loop_
_entity.id
_entity.type
_entity.pdbx_description
1 polymer ?
#
loop_
_entity_poly.entity_id
_entity_poly.type
_entity_poly.pdbx_seq_one_letter_code
_entity_poly.pdbx_strand_id
1 'polypeptide(L)'
;MCTYEGRPIIGKDEGDGCEGIIRRYTGGTKLQPQARVESLNNAIPVIPLEYIKNWLEHSTILSEESLEGTPYIVGAADQRVIAGKGQTVYARGQGIEVGQRYAIYREGEPYIVTDAEGKKQNLGLELTQVASAIAIRGENDMSTLEITDSYNSEVRRGYRVLPEYDAMLPTLFYPTHAQDVTGGGQVIRVQGSIGLAAKHSVVTIDRGTVDGVQSGYVFSVNQKGQEIRDPKTNEKLTLPTERIGNIMVFKTFDRVSYAYVLDSELPMNLGAKLSPSVVDE
;
A
#
# COMPACT_ATOMS: atom_id res chain seq x y z
N MET A 1 33.24 50.70 -36.67
CA MET A 1 32.67 49.34 -36.84
C MET A 1 33.79 48.36 -36.57
N CYS A 2 33.72 47.57 -35.55
CA CYS A 2 34.77 46.64 -35.15
C CYS A 2 34.54 45.28 -35.80
N THR A 3 35.62 44.59 -36.17
CA THR A 3 35.58 43.28 -36.77
C THR A 3 36.42 42.28 -35.95
N TYR A 4 35.95 41.09 -35.76
CA TYR A 4 36.69 39.99 -35.17
C TYR A 4 36.59 38.76 -36.08
N GLU A 5 37.73 38.22 -36.46
CA GLU A 5 37.84 37.11 -37.44
C GLU A 5 37.03 37.36 -38.74
N GLY A 6 37.08 38.60 -39.26
CA GLY A 6 36.45 39.02 -40.51
C GLY A 6 34.90 39.20 -40.41
N ARG A 7 34.33 39.12 -39.22
CA ARG A 7 32.91 39.36 -38.99
C ARG A 7 32.68 40.65 -38.22
N PRO A 8 31.71 41.50 -38.63
CA PRO A 8 31.40 42.71 -37.90
C PRO A 8 30.79 42.38 -36.56
N ILE A 9 31.28 42.99 -35.47
CA ILE A 9 30.72 42.88 -34.12
C ILE A 9 30.18 44.25 -33.71
N ILE A 10 29.05 44.21 -33.00
CA ILE A 10 28.39 45.38 -32.45
C ILE A 10 28.52 45.32 -30.93
N GLY A 11 29.11 46.32 -30.33
CA GLY A 11 29.20 46.47 -28.88
C GLY A 11 29.17 47.94 -28.50
N LYS A 12 28.80 48.23 -27.25
CA LYS A 12 28.82 49.59 -26.71
C LYS A 12 30.26 49.96 -26.46
N ASP A 13 30.73 51.09 -27.08
CA ASP A 13 32.01 51.66 -26.81
C ASP A 13 31.97 52.42 -25.47
N GLU A 14 32.78 51.98 -24.51
CA GLU A 14 32.89 52.59 -23.17
C GLU A 14 34.17 53.45 -23.07
N GLY A 15 34.74 53.83 -24.22
CA GLY A 15 35.95 54.66 -24.29
C GLY A 15 37.23 53.85 -24.50
N ASP A 16 37.13 52.54 -24.62
CA ASP A 16 38.21 51.57 -24.81
C ASP A 16 38.36 51.09 -26.29
N GLY A 17 37.56 51.65 -27.18
CA GLY A 17 37.60 51.39 -28.61
C GLY A 17 37.32 49.95 -29.01
N CYS A 18 37.79 49.56 -30.21
CA CYS A 18 37.54 48.21 -30.75
C CYS A 18 38.15 47.07 -29.91
N GLU A 19 39.30 47.32 -29.25
CA GLU A 19 39.92 46.27 -28.39
C GLU A 19 39.08 45.91 -27.18
N GLY A 20 38.44 46.88 -26.52
CA GLY A 20 37.56 46.68 -25.43
C GLY A 20 36.29 45.94 -25.85
N ILE A 21 35.75 46.31 -27.03
CA ILE A 21 34.57 45.59 -27.59
C ILE A 21 34.92 44.14 -27.93
N ILE A 22 36.11 43.89 -28.54
CA ILE A 22 36.58 42.52 -28.84
C ILE A 22 36.79 41.73 -27.55
N ARG A 23 37.40 42.30 -26.52
CA ARG A 23 37.65 41.66 -25.23
C ARG A 23 36.32 41.27 -24.53
N ARG A 24 35.32 42.12 -24.56
CA ARG A 24 33.98 41.79 -24.03
C ARG A 24 33.26 40.71 -24.85
N TYR A 25 33.43 40.73 -26.17
CA TYR A 25 32.89 39.72 -27.07
C TYR A 25 33.54 38.34 -26.88
N THR A 26 34.89 38.31 -26.74
CA THR A 26 35.64 37.05 -26.55
C THR A 26 35.67 36.58 -25.11
N GLY A 27 35.45 37.47 -24.12
CA GLY A 27 35.37 37.19 -22.70
C GLY A 27 34.00 36.69 -22.23
N GLY A 28 33.05 36.52 -23.16
CA GLY A 28 31.74 35.94 -22.85
C GLY A 28 31.90 34.55 -22.27
N THR A 29 31.41 34.37 -21.03
CA THR A 29 31.35 33.06 -20.35
C THR A 29 30.58 32.12 -21.25
N LYS A 30 31.25 31.16 -21.89
CA LYS A 30 30.57 30.02 -22.49
C LYS A 30 29.89 29.29 -21.37
N LEU A 31 28.59 29.45 -21.26
CA LEU A 31 27.76 28.57 -20.45
C LEU A 31 27.90 27.17 -21.06
N GLN A 32 28.78 26.37 -20.52
CA GLN A 32 28.80 24.95 -20.84
C GLN A 32 27.52 24.38 -20.24
N PRO A 33 26.74 23.57 -20.99
CA PRO A 33 25.62 22.84 -20.42
C PRO A 33 26.19 21.95 -19.33
N GLN A 34 26.00 22.32 -18.07
CA GLN A 34 26.27 21.45 -16.95
C GLN A 34 25.09 20.49 -16.89
N ALA A 35 25.34 19.24 -17.26
CA ALA A 35 24.41 18.18 -16.93
C ALA A 35 24.36 18.12 -15.39
N ARG A 36 23.20 18.45 -14.82
CA ARG A 36 22.91 18.16 -13.41
C ARG A 36 22.72 16.67 -13.31
N VAL A 37 23.72 15.96 -12.84
CA VAL A 37 23.60 14.55 -12.52
C VAL A 37 22.99 14.50 -11.12
N GLU A 38 21.68 14.35 -11.05
CA GLU A 38 21.04 13.94 -9.80
C GLU A 38 21.24 12.42 -9.67
N SER A 39 21.76 11.99 -8.54
CA SER A 39 21.86 10.56 -8.27
C SER A 39 20.44 10.02 -8.09
N LEU A 40 20.04 9.07 -8.94
CA LEU A 40 18.76 8.33 -8.82
C LEU A 40 18.67 7.46 -7.55
N ASN A 41 19.66 7.52 -6.67
CA ASN A 41 19.68 6.72 -5.44
C ASN A 41 18.57 7.08 -4.46
N ASN A 42 17.91 8.23 -4.63
CA ASN A 42 16.74 8.64 -3.84
C ASN A 42 15.40 8.42 -4.59
N ALA A 43 15.41 7.84 -5.78
CA ALA A 43 14.17 7.52 -6.47
C ALA A 43 13.45 6.41 -5.71
N ILE A 44 12.20 6.66 -5.30
CA ILE A 44 11.36 5.64 -4.66
C ILE A 44 11.11 4.53 -5.68
N PRO A 45 11.48 3.27 -5.40
CA PRO A 45 11.37 2.20 -6.36
C PRO A 45 9.89 1.87 -6.64
N VAL A 46 9.59 1.50 -7.88
CA VAL A 46 8.28 0.95 -8.27
C VAL A 46 8.10 -0.41 -7.60
N ILE A 47 6.91 -0.68 -7.08
CA ILE A 47 6.60 -2.00 -6.50
C ILE A 47 6.44 -3.01 -7.63
N PRO A 48 7.20 -4.12 -7.63
CA PRO A 48 6.95 -5.23 -8.54
C PRO A 48 5.61 -5.89 -8.20
N LEU A 49 4.72 -5.99 -9.19
CA LEU A 49 3.37 -6.55 -9.01
C LEU A 49 3.38 -7.97 -8.41
N GLU A 50 4.40 -8.76 -8.72
CA GLU A 50 4.54 -10.13 -8.21
C GLU A 50 4.52 -10.24 -6.68
N TYR A 51 5.03 -9.23 -5.96
CA TYR A 51 5.06 -9.24 -4.49
C TYR A 51 3.71 -8.90 -3.85
N ILE A 52 2.86 -8.16 -4.56
CA ILE A 52 1.59 -7.66 -4.00
C ILE A 52 0.36 -8.26 -4.67
N LYS A 53 0.53 -8.99 -5.78
CA LYS A 53 -0.57 -9.54 -6.60
C LYS A 53 -1.57 -10.33 -5.76
N ASN A 54 -1.11 -11.24 -4.92
CA ASN A 54 -1.99 -12.07 -4.09
C ASN A 54 -2.88 -11.23 -3.15
N TRP A 55 -2.33 -10.14 -2.60
CA TRP A 55 -3.06 -9.24 -1.70
C TRP A 55 -4.02 -8.32 -2.46
N LEU A 56 -3.68 -7.96 -3.69
CA LEU A 56 -4.54 -7.19 -4.56
C LEU A 56 -5.76 -8.00 -5.00
N GLU A 57 -5.55 -9.22 -5.43
CA GLU A 57 -6.58 -10.08 -6.04
C GLU A 57 -7.45 -10.78 -4.99
N HIS A 58 -6.84 -11.35 -3.95
CA HIS A 58 -7.51 -12.33 -3.09
C HIS A 58 -7.75 -11.87 -1.65
N SER A 59 -7.42 -10.64 -1.29
CA SER A 59 -7.65 -10.13 0.07
C SER A 59 -8.54 -8.91 0.05
N THR A 60 -9.52 -8.86 0.94
CA THR A 60 -10.34 -7.68 1.19
C THR A 60 -10.59 -7.53 2.69
N ILE A 61 -11.00 -6.33 3.11
CA ILE A 61 -11.32 -6.04 4.51
C ILE A 61 -12.68 -5.36 4.53
N LEU A 62 -13.58 -5.90 5.32
CA LEU A 62 -14.92 -5.35 5.51
C LEU A 62 -15.17 -5.01 6.98
N SER A 63 -16.01 -4.00 7.20
CA SER A 63 -16.52 -3.71 8.55
C SER A 63 -17.47 -4.82 9.01
N GLU A 64 -17.66 -4.98 10.32
CA GLU A 64 -18.63 -5.92 10.88
C GLU A 64 -20.05 -5.65 10.36
N GLU A 65 -20.43 -4.38 10.25
CA GLU A 65 -21.72 -3.95 9.72
C GLU A 65 -21.93 -4.40 8.27
N SER A 66 -20.88 -4.34 7.45
CA SER A 66 -20.92 -4.79 6.05
C SER A 66 -20.98 -6.31 5.92
N LEU A 67 -20.53 -7.05 6.95
CA LEU A 67 -20.62 -8.51 7.00
C LEU A 67 -21.98 -9.00 7.46
N GLU A 68 -22.69 -8.21 8.26
CA GLU A 68 -24.06 -8.53 8.65
C GLU A 68 -24.95 -8.56 7.40
N GLY A 69 -25.60 -9.70 7.17
CA GLY A 69 -26.47 -9.88 6.00
C GLY A 69 -25.77 -10.40 4.73
N THR A 70 -24.44 -10.53 4.71
CA THR A 70 -23.78 -11.17 3.56
C THR A 70 -24.12 -12.67 3.52
N PRO A 71 -24.41 -13.23 2.33
CA PRO A 71 -24.63 -14.66 2.16
C PRO A 71 -23.43 -15.48 2.62
N TYR A 72 -23.69 -16.70 3.07
CA TYR A 72 -22.66 -17.62 3.54
C TYR A 72 -22.93 -19.06 3.13
N ILE A 73 -21.88 -19.87 3.02
CA ILE A 73 -21.95 -21.27 2.63
C ILE A 73 -22.52 -22.11 3.79
N VAL A 74 -23.60 -22.84 3.54
CA VAL A 74 -24.24 -23.74 4.51
C VAL A 74 -23.87 -25.20 4.30
N GLY A 75 -23.42 -25.59 3.11
CA GLY A 75 -23.04 -26.97 2.80
C GLY A 75 -22.52 -27.13 1.39
N ALA A 76 -22.07 -28.34 1.10
CA ALA A 76 -21.72 -28.79 -0.23
C ALA A 76 -22.62 -29.93 -0.68
N ALA A 77 -22.69 -30.17 -1.98
CA ALA A 77 -23.40 -31.32 -2.53
C ALA A 77 -22.80 -32.64 -1.99
N ASP A 78 -23.60 -33.73 -2.05
CA ASP A 78 -23.18 -35.05 -1.61
C ASP A 78 -22.75 -35.14 -0.13
N GLN A 79 -23.28 -34.26 0.72
CA GLN A 79 -22.98 -34.19 2.17
C GLN A 79 -21.45 -34.00 2.47
N ARG A 80 -20.71 -33.44 1.56
CA ARG A 80 -19.27 -33.20 1.74
C ARG A 80 -19.03 -32.09 2.75
N VAL A 81 -17.95 -32.22 3.50
CA VAL A 81 -17.49 -31.19 4.47
C VAL A 81 -16.73 -30.06 3.78
N ILE A 82 -16.08 -30.39 2.67
CA ILE A 82 -15.22 -29.52 1.87
C ILE A 82 -15.60 -29.63 0.41
N ALA A 83 -15.40 -28.53 -0.34
CA ALA A 83 -15.64 -28.49 -1.78
C ALA A 83 -14.51 -27.74 -2.48
N GLY A 84 -14.21 -28.17 -3.71
CA GLY A 84 -13.21 -27.58 -4.61
C GLY A 84 -13.78 -27.32 -5.99
N LYS A 85 -12.90 -26.96 -6.94
CA LYS A 85 -13.26 -26.66 -8.32
C LYS A 85 -14.15 -27.73 -8.98
N GLY A 86 -15.19 -27.30 -9.69
CA GLY A 86 -16.17 -28.16 -10.36
C GLY A 86 -17.21 -28.79 -9.43
N GLN A 87 -17.20 -28.46 -8.13
CA GLN A 87 -18.16 -28.96 -7.16
C GLN A 87 -19.21 -27.90 -6.82
N THR A 88 -20.36 -28.36 -6.36
CA THR A 88 -21.49 -27.53 -6.02
C THR A 88 -21.56 -27.27 -4.51
N VAL A 89 -21.83 -26.02 -4.14
CA VAL A 89 -22.08 -25.60 -2.76
C VAL A 89 -23.40 -24.84 -2.65
N TYR A 90 -23.95 -24.84 -1.45
CA TYR A 90 -25.20 -24.15 -1.13
C TYR A 90 -24.89 -22.94 -0.26
N ALA A 91 -25.38 -21.79 -0.67
CA ALA A 91 -25.28 -20.54 0.09
C ALA A 91 -26.67 -20.12 0.60
N ARG A 92 -26.70 -19.51 1.78
CA ARG A 92 -27.89 -18.90 2.37
C ARG A 92 -27.69 -17.39 2.48
N GLY A 93 -28.69 -16.62 2.11
CA GLY A 93 -28.72 -15.18 2.18
C GLY A 93 -29.34 -14.56 0.94
N GLN A 94 -29.57 -13.26 0.99
CA GLN A 94 -30.17 -12.49 -0.12
C GLN A 94 -29.08 -11.88 -1.01
N GLY A 95 -29.47 -11.47 -2.23
CA GLY A 95 -28.58 -10.77 -3.16
C GLY A 95 -27.74 -11.67 -4.05
N ILE A 96 -27.99 -12.97 -4.10
CA ILE A 96 -27.36 -13.87 -5.07
C ILE A 96 -28.27 -14.03 -6.28
N GLU A 97 -27.78 -13.56 -7.44
CA GLU A 97 -28.49 -13.62 -8.72
C GLU A 97 -27.95 -14.75 -9.58
N VAL A 98 -28.85 -15.52 -10.20
CA VAL A 98 -28.48 -16.63 -11.09
C VAL A 98 -27.73 -16.11 -12.31
N GLY A 99 -26.64 -16.77 -12.69
CA GLY A 99 -25.77 -16.40 -13.78
C GLY A 99 -24.65 -15.42 -13.43
N GLN A 100 -24.66 -14.83 -12.22
CA GLN A 100 -23.61 -13.94 -11.77
C GLN A 100 -22.46 -14.70 -11.09
N ARG A 101 -21.28 -14.06 -11.12
CA ARG A 101 -20.06 -14.59 -10.47
C ARG A 101 -19.94 -14.09 -9.04
N TYR A 102 -19.48 -14.96 -8.17
CA TYR A 102 -19.28 -14.69 -6.76
C TYR A 102 -17.91 -15.19 -6.30
N ALA A 103 -17.30 -14.44 -5.43
CA ALA A 103 -16.09 -14.83 -4.72
C ALA A 103 -16.49 -15.41 -3.36
N ILE A 104 -15.87 -16.52 -2.97
CA ILE A 104 -16.07 -17.18 -1.68
C ILE A 104 -14.86 -16.85 -0.81
N TYR A 105 -15.14 -16.29 0.37
CA TYR A 105 -14.14 -15.79 1.30
C TYR A 105 -14.12 -16.56 2.61
N ARG A 106 -12.92 -16.86 3.07
CA ARG A 106 -12.66 -17.29 4.43
C ARG A 106 -12.44 -16.05 5.30
N GLU A 107 -13.11 -16.01 6.45
CA GLU A 107 -12.86 -15.01 7.49
C GLU A 107 -11.49 -15.23 8.13
N GLY A 108 -10.73 -14.16 8.26
CA GLY A 108 -9.47 -14.11 8.98
C GLY A 108 -9.65 -13.54 10.38
N GLU A 109 -8.61 -12.90 10.91
CA GLU A 109 -8.66 -12.24 12.20
C GLU A 109 -9.08 -10.78 12.07
N PRO A 110 -9.85 -10.24 13.03
CA PRO A 110 -10.18 -8.81 13.04
C PRO A 110 -8.94 -7.95 13.28
N TYR A 111 -8.97 -6.74 12.71
CA TYR A 111 -7.97 -5.70 12.97
C TYR A 111 -8.39 -4.87 14.17
N ILE A 112 -7.81 -5.16 15.33
CA ILE A 112 -8.13 -4.47 16.58
C ILE A 112 -6.95 -3.60 16.97
N VAL A 113 -7.19 -2.31 17.17
CA VAL A 113 -6.24 -1.36 17.74
C VAL A 113 -6.73 -0.88 19.10
N THR A 114 -5.79 -0.52 19.96
CA THR A 114 -6.08 0.09 21.26
C THR A 114 -5.65 1.54 21.20
N ASP A 115 -6.57 2.46 21.47
CA ASP A 115 -6.27 3.89 21.52
C ASP A 115 -5.46 4.27 22.78
N ALA A 116 -5.12 5.55 22.89
CA ALA A 116 -4.34 6.06 24.02
C ALA A 116 -5.08 5.94 25.36
N GLU A 117 -6.41 5.90 25.32
CA GLU A 117 -7.32 5.75 26.46
C GLU A 117 -7.54 4.28 26.85
N GLY A 118 -6.95 3.33 26.12
CA GLY A 118 -7.08 1.89 26.35
C GLY A 118 -8.35 1.26 25.77
N LYS A 119 -9.13 2.00 24.98
CA LYS A 119 -10.33 1.48 24.32
C LYS A 119 -9.96 0.72 23.06
N LYS A 120 -10.50 -0.48 22.94
CA LYS A 120 -10.32 -1.31 21.73
C LYS A 120 -11.28 -0.86 20.64
N GLN A 121 -10.73 -0.68 19.44
CA GLN A 121 -11.49 -0.35 18.25
C GLN A 121 -11.27 -1.44 17.19
N ASN A 122 -12.37 -1.99 16.66
CA ASN A 122 -12.32 -2.89 15.51
C ASN A 122 -12.31 -2.04 14.23
N LEU A 123 -11.28 -2.22 13.40
CA LEU A 123 -11.10 -1.51 12.13
C LEU A 123 -11.61 -2.30 10.93
N GLY A 124 -12.01 -3.57 11.12
CA GLY A 124 -12.53 -4.45 10.10
C GLY A 124 -12.03 -5.88 10.23
N LEU A 125 -12.63 -6.76 9.46
CA LEU A 125 -12.30 -8.18 9.39
C LEU A 125 -11.63 -8.48 8.04
N GLU A 126 -10.51 -9.16 8.09
CA GLU A 126 -9.83 -9.64 6.89
C GLU A 126 -10.58 -10.82 6.28
N LEU A 127 -10.79 -10.75 4.97
CA LEU A 127 -11.39 -11.81 4.18
C LEU A 127 -10.40 -12.25 3.11
N THR A 128 -10.11 -13.55 3.05
CA THR A 128 -9.25 -14.15 2.03
C THR A 128 -10.12 -14.92 1.04
N GLN A 129 -10.07 -14.57 -0.24
CA GLN A 129 -10.75 -15.30 -1.29
C GLN A 129 -10.14 -16.71 -1.44
N VAL A 130 -10.97 -17.71 -1.35
CA VAL A 130 -10.57 -19.12 -1.46
C VAL A 130 -11.07 -19.76 -2.74
N ALA A 131 -12.14 -19.23 -3.33
CA ALA A 131 -12.71 -19.73 -4.57
C ALA A 131 -13.52 -18.67 -5.30
N SER A 132 -13.70 -18.86 -6.61
CA SER A 132 -14.71 -18.21 -7.43
C SER A 132 -15.80 -19.21 -7.78
N ALA A 133 -17.04 -18.74 -7.88
CA ALA A 133 -18.20 -19.56 -8.20
C ALA A 133 -19.21 -18.80 -9.05
N ILE A 134 -20.05 -19.53 -9.78
CA ILE A 134 -21.19 -19.00 -10.50
C ILE A 134 -22.49 -19.49 -9.87
N ALA A 135 -23.47 -18.61 -9.72
CA ALA A 135 -24.79 -18.98 -9.24
C ALA A 135 -25.59 -19.67 -10.36
N ILE A 136 -25.93 -20.93 -10.16
CA ILE A 136 -26.65 -21.77 -11.16
C ILE A 136 -28.13 -21.93 -10.85
N ARG A 137 -28.54 -21.73 -9.59
CA ARG A 137 -29.93 -21.79 -9.15
C ARG A 137 -30.14 -20.93 -7.91
N GLY A 138 -31.31 -20.31 -7.78
CA GLY A 138 -31.76 -19.60 -6.59
C GLY A 138 -33.21 -19.96 -6.27
N GLU A 139 -33.51 -20.20 -4.99
CA GLU A 139 -34.85 -20.46 -4.50
C GLU A 139 -34.97 -19.89 -3.08
N ASN A 140 -35.90 -18.95 -2.88
CA ASN A 140 -36.08 -18.21 -1.64
C ASN A 140 -34.80 -17.56 -1.12
N ASP A 141 -34.27 -17.95 0.07
CA ASP A 141 -33.04 -17.50 0.67
C ASP A 141 -31.83 -18.43 0.42
N MET A 142 -32.03 -19.45 -0.43
CA MET A 142 -31.02 -20.45 -0.77
C MET A 142 -30.56 -20.33 -2.22
N SER A 143 -29.28 -20.39 -2.42
CA SER A 143 -28.66 -20.38 -3.76
C SER A 143 -27.69 -21.53 -3.92
N THR A 144 -27.66 -22.09 -5.14
CA THR A 144 -26.74 -23.13 -5.55
C THR A 144 -25.63 -22.50 -6.38
N LEU A 145 -24.39 -22.69 -5.94
CA LEU A 145 -23.21 -22.16 -6.60
C LEU A 145 -22.33 -23.30 -7.09
N GLU A 146 -21.82 -23.18 -8.32
CA GLU A 146 -20.79 -24.07 -8.87
C GLU A 146 -19.43 -23.38 -8.76
N ILE A 147 -18.46 -24.04 -8.13
CA ILE A 147 -17.11 -23.52 -7.95
C ILE A 147 -16.37 -23.59 -9.29
N THR A 148 -16.04 -22.43 -9.86
CA THR A 148 -15.32 -22.30 -11.14
C THR A 148 -13.82 -22.38 -10.95
N ASP A 149 -13.30 -21.79 -9.87
CA ASP A 149 -11.88 -21.79 -9.53
C ASP A 149 -11.66 -21.88 -8.03
N SER A 150 -10.51 -22.43 -7.63
CA SER A 150 -10.11 -22.60 -6.23
C SER A 150 -8.65 -22.15 -6.05
N TYR A 151 -8.39 -21.34 -5.04
CA TYR A 151 -7.09 -20.68 -4.78
C TYR A 151 -6.37 -21.34 -3.61
N ASN A 152 -5.79 -22.53 -3.84
CA ASN A 152 -5.03 -23.29 -2.85
C ASN A 152 -5.77 -23.54 -1.51
N SER A 153 -7.08 -23.47 -1.51
CA SER A 153 -7.93 -23.66 -0.34
C SER A 153 -9.23 -24.33 -0.74
N GLU A 154 -9.81 -25.05 0.20
CA GLU A 154 -11.11 -25.72 0.06
C GLU A 154 -12.20 -24.81 0.59
N VAL A 155 -13.38 -24.86 -0.03
CA VAL A 155 -14.56 -24.16 0.45
C VAL A 155 -15.18 -24.96 1.60
N ARG A 156 -15.51 -24.26 2.70
CA ARG A 156 -16.10 -24.83 3.91
C ARG A 156 -17.37 -24.08 4.31
N ARG A 157 -18.15 -24.70 5.19
CA ARG A 157 -19.32 -24.06 5.80
C ARG A 157 -18.93 -22.80 6.57
N GLY A 158 -19.78 -21.79 6.52
CA GLY A 158 -19.57 -20.50 7.17
C GLY A 158 -18.77 -19.49 6.32
N TYR A 159 -18.18 -19.89 5.19
CA TYR A 159 -17.47 -18.96 4.32
C TYR A 159 -18.43 -17.98 3.67
N ARG A 160 -18.02 -16.72 3.56
CA ARG A 160 -18.83 -15.63 3.03
C ARG A 160 -18.85 -15.62 1.51
N VAL A 161 -19.98 -15.22 0.95
CA VAL A 161 -20.17 -15.10 -0.49
C VAL A 161 -20.41 -13.64 -0.83
N LEU A 162 -19.56 -13.08 -1.68
CA LEU A 162 -19.63 -11.68 -2.13
C LEU A 162 -19.62 -11.64 -3.67
N PRO A 163 -20.23 -10.64 -4.31
CA PRO A 163 -20.12 -10.46 -5.73
C PRO A 163 -18.64 -10.38 -6.16
N GLU A 164 -18.27 -11.09 -7.21
CA GLU A 164 -16.92 -11.00 -7.79
C GLU A 164 -16.92 -9.90 -8.84
N TYR A 165 -16.10 -8.89 -8.60
CA TYR A 165 -15.88 -7.82 -9.57
C TYR A 165 -14.54 -8.05 -10.25
N ASP A 166 -14.54 -8.03 -11.59
CA ASP A 166 -13.30 -8.02 -12.37
C ASP A 166 -12.61 -6.65 -12.15
N ALA A 167 -11.83 -6.53 -11.08
CA ALA A 167 -11.03 -5.36 -10.84
C ALA A 167 -9.87 -5.34 -11.83
N MET A 168 -9.82 -4.34 -12.72
CA MET A 168 -8.60 -4.05 -13.46
C MET A 168 -7.52 -3.66 -12.45
N LEU A 169 -6.54 -4.56 -12.27
CA LEU A 169 -5.41 -4.26 -11.41
C LEU A 169 -4.57 -3.16 -12.04
N PRO A 170 -4.19 -2.12 -11.28
CA PRO A 170 -3.24 -1.16 -11.77
C PRO A 170 -1.89 -1.86 -12.01
N THR A 171 -1.35 -1.72 -13.21
CA THR A 171 -0.07 -2.33 -13.59
C THR A 171 1.13 -1.66 -12.94
N LEU A 172 0.98 -0.42 -12.49
CA LEU A 172 2.04 0.39 -11.89
C LEU A 172 1.48 1.21 -10.74
N PHE A 173 2.23 1.25 -9.65
CA PHE A 173 1.97 2.12 -8.50
C PHE A 173 3.00 3.24 -8.51
N TYR A 174 2.53 4.47 -8.71
CA TYR A 174 3.39 5.64 -8.66
C TYR A 174 3.48 6.14 -7.21
N PRO A 175 4.70 6.31 -6.68
CA PRO A 175 4.88 6.88 -5.36
C PRO A 175 4.39 8.32 -5.32
N THR A 176 3.60 8.64 -4.32
CA THR A 176 3.05 9.97 -4.06
C THR A 176 3.27 10.33 -2.60
N HIS A 177 3.53 11.61 -2.33
CA HIS A 177 3.65 12.08 -0.95
C HIS A 177 2.32 11.96 -0.22
N ALA A 178 2.35 11.43 0.99
CA ALA A 178 1.21 11.40 1.89
C ALA A 178 0.95 12.84 2.40
N GLN A 179 0.15 13.59 1.66
CA GLN A 179 -0.35 14.91 2.07
C GLN A 179 -1.70 14.73 2.74
N ASP A 180 -1.98 15.56 3.75
CA ASP A 180 -3.29 15.67 4.41
C ASP A 180 -3.82 14.40 5.11
N VAL A 181 -2.95 13.45 5.47
CA VAL A 181 -3.35 12.30 6.27
C VAL A 181 -3.56 12.74 7.73
N THR A 182 -4.77 12.57 8.23
CA THR A 182 -5.15 12.98 9.58
C THR A 182 -4.50 12.09 10.63
N GLY A 183 -3.66 12.68 11.47
CA GLY A 183 -2.98 11.99 12.57
C GLY A 183 -1.92 10.99 12.12
N GLY A 184 -0.97 10.68 12.99
CA GLY A 184 0.01 9.62 12.74
C GLY A 184 -0.66 8.25 12.70
N GLY A 185 -0.17 7.34 11.85
CA GLY A 185 -0.59 5.95 11.81
C GLY A 185 0.42 5.02 12.47
N GLN A 186 0.13 3.73 12.47
CA GLN A 186 1.05 2.69 12.91
C GLN A 186 0.87 1.40 12.12
N VAL A 187 1.92 0.58 12.12
CA VAL A 187 1.86 -0.78 11.58
C VAL A 187 1.13 -1.67 12.58
N ILE A 188 0.03 -2.29 12.17
CA ILE A 188 -0.82 -3.12 13.05
C ILE A 188 -0.72 -4.61 12.77
N ARG A 189 -0.28 -5.01 11.57
CA ARG A 189 -0.05 -6.42 11.21
C ARG A 189 1.04 -6.54 10.14
N VAL A 190 1.79 -7.62 10.21
CA VAL A 190 2.71 -8.05 9.13
C VAL A 190 2.07 -9.25 8.46
N GLN A 191 1.86 -9.17 7.15
CA GLN A 191 1.21 -10.22 6.41
C GLN A 191 2.17 -11.39 6.16
N GLY A 192 1.69 -12.60 6.44
CA GLY A 192 2.49 -13.82 6.23
C GLY A 192 3.67 -14.02 7.19
N SER A 193 3.79 -13.21 8.25
CA SER A 193 4.88 -13.29 9.24
C SER A 193 4.39 -13.02 10.66
N ILE A 194 5.15 -13.47 11.64
CA ILE A 194 4.85 -13.27 13.05
C ILE A 194 5.61 -12.03 13.57
N GLY A 195 5.02 -10.85 13.34
CA GLY A 195 5.37 -9.64 14.07
C GLY A 195 6.55 -8.79 13.57
N LEU A 196 7.37 -9.28 12.63
CA LEU A 196 8.50 -8.53 12.08
C LEU A 196 8.39 -8.37 10.57
N ALA A 197 8.47 -7.13 10.09
CA ALA A 197 8.52 -6.83 8.66
C ALA A 197 9.93 -6.37 8.26
N ALA A 198 10.32 -6.76 7.06
CA ALA A 198 11.55 -6.34 6.40
C ALA A 198 11.24 -5.91 4.97
N LYS A 199 12.24 -5.48 4.22
CA LYS A 199 12.10 -5.19 2.80
C LYS A 199 11.35 -6.31 2.06
N HIS A 200 10.43 -5.94 1.20
CA HIS A 200 9.53 -6.82 0.43
C HIS A 200 8.38 -7.45 1.24
N SER A 201 8.25 -7.15 2.53
CA SER A 201 7.08 -7.57 3.30
C SER A 201 5.86 -6.72 2.96
N VAL A 202 4.67 -7.29 3.16
CA VAL A 202 3.40 -6.57 3.15
C VAL A 202 2.96 -6.33 4.59
N VAL A 203 2.58 -5.10 4.90
CA VAL A 203 2.10 -4.69 6.23
C VAL A 203 0.71 -4.07 6.13
N THR A 204 -0.02 -4.12 7.22
CA THR A 204 -1.29 -3.40 7.36
C THR A 204 -1.08 -2.23 8.30
N ILE A 205 -1.61 -1.07 7.92
CA ILE A 205 -1.58 0.16 8.70
C ILE A 205 -3.00 0.53 9.17
N ASP A 206 -3.11 1.20 10.31
CA ASP A 206 -4.37 1.64 10.92
C ASP A 206 -4.89 2.96 10.34
N ARG A 207 -4.66 3.18 9.08
CA ARG A 207 -5.14 4.35 8.32
C ARG A 207 -5.74 3.89 7.00
N GLY A 208 -6.88 4.46 6.65
CA GLY A 208 -7.63 4.12 5.45
C GLY A 208 -8.13 5.33 4.69
N THR A 209 -9.12 5.12 3.84
CA THR A 209 -9.71 6.18 3.01
C THR A 209 -10.39 7.27 3.85
N VAL A 210 -10.98 6.93 5.01
CA VAL A 210 -11.58 7.90 5.94
C VAL A 210 -10.54 8.83 6.56
N ASP A 211 -9.26 8.42 6.60
CA ASP A 211 -8.14 9.23 7.08
C ASP A 211 -7.45 10.00 5.95
N GLY A 212 -7.95 9.91 4.72
CA GLY A 212 -7.38 10.54 3.52
C GLY A 212 -6.29 9.74 2.82
N VAL A 213 -6.05 8.47 3.21
CA VAL A 213 -5.02 7.63 2.60
C VAL A 213 -5.45 7.19 1.20
N GLN A 214 -4.52 7.26 0.26
CA GLN A 214 -4.69 6.82 -1.12
C GLN A 214 -3.58 5.84 -1.54
N SER A 215 -3.89 5.03 -2.55
CA SER A 215 -2.88 4.16 -3.16
C SER A 215 -1.76 4.99 -3.79
N GLY A 216 -0.52 4.58 -3.59
CA GLY A 216 0.68 5.32 -3.98
C GLY A 216 1.30 6.15 -2.84
N TYR A 217 0.59 6.41 -1.74
CA TYR A 217 1.13 7.19 -0.64
C TYR A 217 2.31 6.48 0.02
N VAL A 218 3.39 7.25 0.23
CA VAL A 218 4.61 6.78 0.89
C VAL A 218 4.69 7.36 2.29
N PHE A 219 4.94 6.49 3.25
CA PHE A 219 5.17 6.84 4.65
C PHE A 219 6.56 6.43 5.09
N SER A 220 7.20 7.27 5.89
CA SER A 220 8.36 6.88 6.68
C SER A 220 7.90 6.13 7.93
N VAL A 221 8.59 5.03 8.23
CA VAL A 221 8.33 4.21 9.42
C VAL A 221 9.34 4.56 10.48
N ASN A 222 8.84 4.91 11.65
CA ASN A 222 9.62 5.34 12.78
C ASN A 222 9.42 4.35 13.96
N GLN A 223 10.50 3.88 14.53
CA GLN A 223 10.47 2.99 15.68
C GLN A 223 10.90 3.73 16.94
N LYS A 224 10.11 3.56 17.99
CA LYS A 224 10.46 4.09 19.31
C LYS A 224 11.79 3.50 19.76
N GLY A 225 12.70 4.34 20.23
CA GLY A 225 13.98 3.92 20.75
C GLY A 225 13.84 2.97 21.95
N GLN A 226 14.85 2.17 22.18
CA GLN A 226 14.89 1.22 23.28
C GLN A 226 14.89 1.94 24.65
N GLU A 227 14.27 1.31 25.64
CA GLU A 227 14.42 1.73 27.04
C GLU A 227 15.75 1.19 27.59
N ILE A 228 16.62 2.10 27.94
CA ILE A 228 17.93 1.80 28.55
C ILE A 228 17.98 2.33 29.97
N ARG A 229 18.92 1.83 30.75
CA ARG A 229 19.25 2.41 32.06
C ARG A 229 20.53 3.23 31.96
N ASP A 230 20.49 4.45 32.48
CA ASP A 230 21.67 5.30 32.56
C ASP A 230 22.71 4.58 33.46
N PRO A 231 23.93 4.36 32.95
CA PRO A 231 24.95 3.64 33.73
C PRO A 231 25.46 4.40 34.97
N LYS A 232 25.17 5.70 35.10
CA LYS A 232 25.59 6.53 36.22
C LYS A 232 24.48 6.79 37.23
N THR A 233 23.25 7.14 36.71
CA THR A 233 22.12 7.53 37.56
C THR A 233 21.15 6.38 37.83
N ASN A 234 21.23 5.28 37.03
CA ASN A 234 20.33 4.14 37.05
C ASN A 234 18.88 4.51 36.66
N GLU A 235 18.65 5.70 36.10
CA GLU A 235 17.36 6.14 35.59
C GLU A 235 17.01 5.38 34.32
N LYS A 236 15.71 5.14 34.13
CA LYS A 236 15.19 4.61 32.84
C LYS A 236 15.11 5.74 31.83
N LEU A 237 15.86 5.60 30.76
CA LEU A 237 15.86 6.52 29.63
C LEU A 237 15.28 5.82 28.38
N THR A 238 14.50 6.55 27.61
CA THR A 238 14.06 6.08 26.28
C THR A 238 14.92 6.77 25.23
N LEU A 239 15.58 5.99 24.39
CA LEU A 239 16.35 6.52 23.27
C LEU A 239 15.43 7.26 22.28
N PRO A 240 15.96 8.18 21.48
CA PRO A 240 15.20 8.87 20.44
C PRO A 240 14.53 7.90 19.49
N THR A 241 13.43 8.34 18.90
CA THR A 241 12.76 7.61 17.81
C THR A 241 13.62 7.70 16.55
N GLU A 242 13.85 6.57 15.92
CA GLU A 242 14.66 6.48 14.70
C GLU A 242 13.78 6.09 13.51
N ARG A 243 14.05 6.69 12.35
CA ARG A 243 13.48 6.26 11.07
C ARG A 243 14.16 4.96 10.67
N ILE A 244 13.37 3.94 10.36
CA ILE A 244 13.87 2.60 10.06
C ILE A 244 13.58 2.15 8.62
N GLY A 245 12.81 2.91 7.86
CA GLY A 245 12.52 2.61 6.46
C GLY A 245 11.29 3.33 5.93
N ASN A 246 10.85 2.91 4.74
CA ASN A 246 9.68 3.45 4.06
C ASN A 246 8.74 2.35 3.62
N ILE A 247 7.44 2.69 3.62
CA ILE A 247 6.37 1.84 3.08
C ILE A 247 5.57 2.62 2.05
N MET A 248 5.03 1.91 1.04
CA MET A 248 4.11 2.49 0.06
C MET A 248 2.77 1.76 0.10
N VAL A 249 1.69 2.52 0.22
CA VAL A 249 0.32 2.01 0.18
C VAL A 249 -0.02 1.56 -1.23
N PHE A 250 -0.53 0.33 -1.38
CA PHE A 250 -0.96 -0.20 -2.67
C PHE A 250 -2.46 -0.56 -2.71
N LYS A 251 -3.10 -0.77 -1.55
CA LYS A 251 -4.54 -1.04 -1.45
C LYS A 251 -5.12 -0.39 -0.20
N THR A 252 -6.17 0.40 -0.38
CA THR A 252 -6.85 1.11 0.72
C THR A 252 -8.23 0.50 0.98
N PHE A 253 -8.61 0.48 2.25
CA PHE A 253 -9.94 0.17 2.73
C PHE A 253 -10.43 1.34 3.61
N ASP A 254 -11.62 1.25 4.17
CA ASP A 254 -12.20 2.38 4.92
C ASP A 254 -11.29 2.86 6.06
N ARG A 255 -10.79 1.96 6.90
CA ARG A 255 -10.06 2.29 8.14
C ARG A 255 -8.66 1.73 8.23
N VAL A 256 -8.26 0.92 7.26
CA VAL A 256 -6.94 0.28 7.19
C VAL A 256 -6.45 0.30 5.75
N SER A 257 -5.15 0.10 5.56
CA SER A 257 -4.57 -0.04 4.22
C SER A 257 -3.46 -1.08 4.21
N TYR A 258 -3.28 -1.73 3.09
CA TYR A 258 -2.11 -2.56 2.82
C TYR A 258 -0.99 -1.72 2.23
N ALA A 259 0.20 -1.86 2.80
CA ALA A 259 1.39 -1.20 2.33
C ALA A 259 2.54 -2.21 2.13
N TYR A 260 3.38 -1.90 1.17
CA TYR A 260 4.57 -2.67 0.83
C TYR A 260 5.81 -1.99 1.40
N VAL A 261 6.70 -2.75 2.02
CA VAL A 261 7.96 -2.24 2.58
C VAL A 261 8.96 -2.06 1.45
N LEU A 262 9.23 -0.79 1.10
CA LEU A 262 10.16 -0.40 0.04
C LEU A 262 11.61 -0.63 0.45
N ASP A 263 11.93 -0.19 1.64
CA ASP A 263 13.25 -0.31 2.27
C ASP A 263 13.10 -0.46 3.78
N SER A 264 14.10 -1.07 4.40
CA SER A 264 14.15 -1.28 5.85
C SER A 264 15.59 -1.48 6.30
N GLU A 265 16.11 -0.57 7.12
CA GLU A 265 17.43 -0.69 7.72
C GLU A 265 17.40 -1.64 8.92
N LEU A 266 16.30 -1.65 9.64
CA LEU A 266 16.03 -2.53 10.78
C LEU A 266 14.67 -3.21 10.61
N PRO A 267 14.46 -4.42 11.19
CA PRO A 267 13.15 -5.06 11.20
C PRO A 267 12.09 -4.16 11.83
N MET A 268 10.97 -3.96 11.12
CA MET A 268 9.85 -3.17 11.59
C MET A 268 8.98 -4.00 12.53
N ASN A 269 8.75 -3.49 13.74
CA ASN A 269 7.87 -4.11 14.74
C ASN A 269 6.42 -3.64 14.57
N LEU A 270 5.50 -4.42 15.10
CA LEU A 270 4.12 -3.95 15.31
C LEU A 270 4.12 -2.71 16.20
N GLY A 271 3.27 -1.74 15.90
CA GLY A 271 3.20 -0.46 16.60
C GLY A 271 4.22 0.58 16.13
N ALA A 272 5.09 0.27 15.17
CA ALA A 272 5.97 1.26 14.55
C ALA A 272 5.13 2.41 13.95
N LYS A 273 5.51 3.66 14.27
CA LYS A 273 4.73 4.85 13.92
C LYS A 273 5.02 5.32 12.51
N LEU A 274 4.00 5.84 11.87
CA LEU A 274 4.07 6.38 10.53
C LEU A 274 4.17 7.90 10.56
N SER A 275 4.96 8.47 9.66
CA SER A 275 4.98 9.89 9.36
C SER A 275 4.97 10.08 7.83
N PRO A 276 4.47 11.20 7.31
CA PRO A 276 4.64 11.52 5.90
C PRO A 276 6.12 11.40 5.51
N SER A 277 6.39 10.85 4.33
CA SER A 277 7.78 10.75 3.86
C SER A 277 8.35 12.15 3.67
N VAL A 278 9.47 12.43 4.31
CA VAL A 278 10.25 13.64 4.04
C VAL A 278 11.13 13.30 2.84
N VAL A 279 10.93 14.02 1.73
CA VAL A 279 11.93 14.04 0.67
C VAL A 279 13.01 15.00 1.18
N ASP A 280 14.17 14.46 1.48
CA ASP A 280 15.35 15.31 1.68
C ASP A 280 15.62 16.02 0.33
N GLU A 281 15.42 17.35 0.30
CA GLU A 281 15.75 18.22 -0.83
C GLU A 281 17.25 18.24 -1.11
#